data_4317d5cbd8a631c2f99ce659fc2cc1c8
#
_entry.id   4317d5cbd8a631c2f99ce659fc2cc1c8
#
_cell.length_a   1.000
_cell.length_b   1.000
_cell.length_c   1.000
_cell.angle_alpha   90.00
_cell.angle_beta   90.00
_cell.angle_gamma   90.00
#
_symmetry.space_group_name_H-M   'P 1'
#
loop_
_entity.id
_entity.type
_entity.pdbx_description
1 polymer ?
#
loop_
_entity_poly.entity_id
_entity_poly.type
_entity_poly.pdbx_seq_one_letter_code
_entity_poly.pdbx_strand_id
1 'polypeptide(L)'
;MRKLRMIILGILAVCMGSCTDLLDKEPISQLSVNNLFNTEEGADAAVVGCYSFLYKPGYYWQERWVFAFEGTDISGNGGGSANYQWTAGENRWSDWWLTTYQAICACNVTITRLGMSAIDSDVKEKLLAEARFLRAFYYYHALTYWGGVPLLKDEISSLDEVKYVKRSSRKELADFIIEEAGDAAKILDKDPAVAT
;
A
#
# COMPACT_ATOMS: atom_id res chain seq x y z
N MET A 1 -0.50 -63.69 -11.54
CA MET A 1 -0.99 -62.39 -12.08
C MET A 1 -2.00 -61.68 -11.17
N ARG A 2 -2.99 -62.41 -10.60
CA ARG A 2 -4.06 -61.80 -9.74
C ARG A 2 -3.50 -61.23 -8.43
N LYS A 3 -2.55 -61.95 -7.76
CA LYS A 3 -1.89 -61.51 -6.51
C LYS A 3 -1.00 -60.29 -6.75
N LEU A 4 -0.29 -60.19 -7.89
CA LEU A 4 0.55 -59.06 -8.20
C LEU A 4 -0.29 -57.79 -8.46
N ARG A 5 -1.46 -57.92 -9.11
CA ARG A 5 -2.39 -56.79 -9.30
C ARG A 5 -2.97 -56.27 -8.01
N MET A 6 -3.25 -57.14 -7.02
CA MET A 6 -3.73 -56.70 -5.69
C MET A 6 -2.64 -55.98 -4.89
N ILE A 7 -1.39 -56.41 -4.99
CA ILE A 7 -0.28 -55.70 -4.36
C ILE A 7 -0.05 -54.32 -4.96
N ILE A 8 -0.09 -54.21 -6.28
CA ILE A 8 0.05 -52.92 -6.97
C ILE A 8 -1.12 -52.00 -6.63
N LEU A 9 -2.38 -52.46 -6.57
CA LEU A 9 -3.52 -51.65 -6.13
C LEU A 9 -3.39 -51.18 -4.67
N GLY A 10 -2.87 -52.02 -3.79
CA GLY A 10 -2.60 -51.65 -2.39
C GLY A 10 -1.55 -50.55 -2.24
N ILE A 11 -0.46 -50.65 -3.01
CA ILE A 11 0.60 -49.63 -3.00
C ILE A 11 0.07 -48.30 -3.59
N LEU A 12 -0.75 -48.36 -4.66
CA LEU A 12 -1.36 -47.18 -5.26
C LEU A 12 -2.31 -46.47 -4.28
N ALA A 13 -3.08 -47.23 -3.47
CA ALA A 13 -3.99 -46.67 -2.46
C ALA A 13 -3.26 -45.99 -1.31
N VAL A 14 -2.08 -46.46 -0.93
CA VAL A 14 -1.25 -45.87 0.12
C VAL A 14 -0.60 -44.54 -0.37
N CYS A 15 -0.26 -44.45 -1.65
CA CYS A 15 0.29 -43.21 -2.24
C CYS A 15 -0.74 -42.07 -2.36
N MET A 16 -2.05 -42.37 -2.34
CA MET A 16 -3.11 -41.35 -2.40
C MET A 16 -3.39 -40.67 -1.05
N GLY A 17 -2.82 -41.19 0.03
CA GLY A 17 -2.89 -40.59 1.39
C GLY A 17 -1.72 -39.66 1.70
N SER A 18 -1.01 -39.14 0.70
CA SER A 18 0.09 -38.19 0.88
C SER A 18 -0.44 -36.92 1.53
N CYS A 19 -0.01 -36.69 2.77
CA CYS A 19 -0.37 -35.56 3.60
C CYS A 19 -0.06 -34.26 2.89
N THR A 20 -1.07 -33.48 2.53
CA THR A 20 -0.96 -32.12 2.02
C THR A 20 -0.37 -31.18 3.07
N ASP A 21 -0.55 -31.44 4.36
CA ASP A 21 -0.02 -30.66 5.48
C ASP A 21 1.52 -30.57 5.55
N LEU A 22 2.25 -31.48 4.89
CA LEU A 22 3.71 -31.44 4.88
C LEU A 22 4.27 -30.39 3.90
N LEU A 23 3.45 -29.95 2.96
CA LEU A 23 3.80 -28.96 1.92
C LEU A 23 3.35 -27.54 2.27
N ASP A 24 2.37 -27.40 3.17
CA ASP A 24 1.92 -26.11 3.70
C ASP A 24 2.79 -25.69 4.91
N LYS A 25 4.08 -25.54 4.69
CA LYS A 25 4.93 -24.85 5.65
C LYS A 25 4.84 -23.36 5.39
N GLU A 26 4.18 -22.65 6.31
CA GLU A 26 4.39 -21.21 6.38
C GLU A 26 5.90 -20.94 6.53
N PRO A 27 6.50 -20.10 5.69
CA PRO A 27 7.93 -19.80 5.78
C PRO A 27 8.21 -19.15 7.14
N ILE A 28 8.91 -19.84 8.01
CA ILE A 28 9.28 -19.38 9.36
C ILE A 28 10.16 -18.12 9.31
N SER A 29 10.80 -17.88 8.17
CA SER A 29 11.72 -16.75 7.94
C SER A 29 11.12 -15.57 7.17
N GLN A 30 9.88 -15.67 6.70
CA GLN A 30 9.18 -14.56 6.06
C GLN A 30 8.00 -14.17 6.93
N LEU A 31 7.99 -12.89 7.35
CA LEU A 31 6.82 -12.28 7.97
C LEU A 31 5.65 -12.41 6.96
N SER A 32 4.79 -13.41 7.17
CA SER A 32 3.55 -13.50 6.40
C SER A 32 2.70 -12.30 6.79
N VAL A 33 1.94 -11.76 5.84
CA VAL A 33 1.02 -10.64 6.10
C VAL A 33 0.07 -10.94 7.27
N ASN A 34 -0.27 -12.23 7.47
CA ASN A 34 -1.14 -12.68 8.56
C ASN A 34 -0.47 -12.61 9.95
N ASN A 35 0.85 -12.74 10.03
CA ASN A 35 1.61 -12.75 11.29
C ASN A 35 2.22 -11.37 11.60
N LEU A 36 2.33 -10.48 10.60
CA LEU A 36 2.96 -9.18 10.74
C LEU A 36 2.28 -8.30 11.82
N PHE A 37 0.96 -8.36 11.92
CA PHE A 37 0.16 -7.55 12.84
C PHE A 37 -0.10 -8.19 14.21
N ASN A 38 0.57 -9.32 14.51
CA ASN A 38 0.43 -10.00 15.81
C ASN A 38 1.37 -9.45 16.88
N THR A 39 2.36 -8.63 16.49
CA THR A 39 3.32 -7.98 17.38
C THR A 39 3.41 -6.48 17.08
N GLU A 40 3.82 -5.69 18.07
CA GLU A 40 4.02 -4.25 17.92
C GLU A 40 5.11 -3.92 16.91
N GLU A 41 6.23 -4.66 16.94
CA GLU A 41 7.34 -4.49 16.00
C GLU A 41 6.91 -4.80 14.56
N GLY A 42 6.07 -5.83 14.38
CA GLY A 42 5.53 -6.15 13.06
C GLY A 42 4.56 -5.11 12.55
N ALA A 43 3.71 -4.57 13.43
CA ALA A 43 2.78 -3.49 13.11
C ALA A 43 3.53 -2.19 12.76
N ASP A 44 4.57 -1.83 13.51
CA ASP A 44 5.46 -0.71 13.22
C ASP A 44 6.15 -0.89 11.86
N ALA A 45 6.71 -2.07 11.60
CA ALA A 45 7.32 -2.39 10.31
C ALA A 45 6.34 -2.26 9.13
N ALA A 46 5.05 -2.55 9.32
CA ALA A 46 4.02 -2.35 8.30
C ALA A 46 3.80 -0.85 8.01
N VAL A 47 3.76 0.00 9.03
CA VAL A 47 3.67 1.46 8.88
C VAL A 47 4.92 2.01 8.20
N VAL A 48 6.13 1.58 8.61
CA VAL A 48 7.39 1.91 7.94
C VAL A 48 7.35 1.48 6.46
N GLY A 49 6.73 0.33 6.16
CA GLY A 49 6.44 -0.11 4.79
C GLY A 49 5.62 0.91 4.00
N CYS A 50 4.64 1.57 4.62
CA CYS A 50 3.87 2.65 3.98
C CYS A 50 4.74 3.88 3.67
N TYR A 51 5.67 4.26 4.56
CA TYR A 51 6.65 5.32 4.30
C TYR A 51 7.62 4.99 3.16
N SER A 52 7.93 3.71 2.96
CA SER A 52 8.92 3.29 1.95
C SER A 52 8.58 3.73 0.52
N PHE A 53 7.30 3.94 0.23
CA PHE A 53 6.85 4.41 -1.09
C PHE A 53 7.32 5.84 -1.41
N LEU A 54 7.61 6.66 -0.40
CA LEU A 54 8.16 8.01 -0.59
C LEU A 54 9.54 7.97 -1.27
N TYR A 55 10.30 6.91 -1.06
CA TYR A 55 11.65 6.72 -1.61
C TYR A 55 11.67 5.97 -2.95
N LYS A 56 10.53 5.53 -3.45
CA LYS A 56 10.49 4.85 -4.75
C LYS A 56 10.76 5.83 -5.90
N PRO A 57 11.38 5.36 -7.00
CA PRO A 57 11.66 6.19 -8.18
C PRO A 57 10.44 6.92 -8.73
N GLY A 58 9.28 6.25 -8.76
CA GLY A 58 8.01 6.84 -9.19
C GLY A 58 7.37 7.80 -8.17
N TYR A 59 8.12 8.26 -7.15
CA TYR A 59 7.59 9.22 -6.19
C TYR A 59 8.58 10.38 -5.95
N TYR A 60 9.19 10.51 -4.74
CA TYR A 60 10.11 11.62 -4.46
C TYR A 60 11.48 11.50 -5.10
N TRP A 61 11.96 10.29 -5.33
CA TRP A 61 13.33 10.07 -5.77
C TRP A 61 13.65 10.68 -7.13
N GLN A 62 12.74 10.60 -8.09
CA GLN A 62 13.02 11.06 -9.45
C GLN A 62 11.89 11.90 -10.04
N GLU A 63 10.68 11.34 -10.16
CA GLU A 63 9.64 11.94 -10.99
C GLU A 63 9.10 13.25 -10.41
N ARG A 64 8.91 13.32 -9.11
CA ARG A 64 8.34 14.51 -8.47
C ARG A 64 9.32 15.68 -8.44
N TRP A 65 10.59 15.41 -8.22
CA TRP A 65 11.64 16.43 -8.33
C TRP A 65 11.68 17.01 -9.73
N VAL A 66 11.65 16.14 -10.76
CA VAL A 66 11.64 16.55 -12.16
C VAL A 66 10.45 17.46 -12.46
N PHE A 67 9.24 17.07 -12.07
CA PHE A 67 8.04 17.88 -12.30
C PHE A 67 8.00 19.19 -11.52
N ALA A 68 8.63 19.24 -10.35
CA ALA A 68 8.67 20.47 -9.55
C ALA A 68 9.66 21.51 -10.12
N PHE A 69 10.73 21.06 -10.74
CA PHE A 69 11.82 21.92 -11.22
C PHE A 69 11.89 22.08 -12.72
N GLU A 70 11.56 21.05 -13.50
CA GLU A 70 11.47 21.17 -14.95
C GLU A 70 10.28 22.07 -15.32
N GLY A 71 10.52 23.10 -16.05
CA GLY A 71 9.50 24.12 -16.42
C GLY A 71 9.56 25.38 -15.57
N THR A 72 10.52 25.46 -14.63
CA THR A 72 10.85 26.72 -13.97
C THR A 72 12.01 27.42 -14.68
N ASP A 73 12.15 28.74 -14.46
CA ASP A 73 13.22 29.57 -15.01
C ASP A 73 14.63 29.21 -14.49
N ILE A 74 14.70 28.41 -13.42
CA ILE A 74 15.94 27.91 -12.81
C ILE A 74 16.37 26.54 -13.31
N SER A 75 15.54 25.85 -14.10
CA SER A 75 15.84 24.53 -14.67
C SER A 75 16.24 24.65 -16.13
N GLY A 76 17.55 24.61 -16.41
CA GLY A 76 18.11 24.78 -17.76
C GLY A 76 18.26 23.50 -18.59
N ASN A 77 17.70 22.37 -18.18
CA ASN A 77 17.76 21.15 -18.97
C ASN A 77 16.78 21.19 -20.14
N GLY A 78 17.29 21.25 -21.35
CA GLY A 78 16.53 21.30 -22.60
C GLY A 78 15.72 20.04 -22.98
N GLY A 79 15.16 19.33 -21.97
CA GLY A 79 14.20 18.24 -22.18
C GLY A 79 12.80 18.75 -22.49
N GLY A 80 11.92 17.88 -22.97
CA GLY A 80 10.53 18.20 -23.31
C GLY A 80 9.71 18.81 -22.15
N SER A 81 10.09 18.50 -20.92
CA SER A 81 9.50 19.07 -19.69
C SER A 81 9.78 20.55 -19.50
N ALA A 82 10.95 21.05 -19.89
CA ALA A 82 11.29 22.46 -19.81
C ALA A 82 10.40 23.34 -20.72
N ASN A 83 9.79 22.75 -21.74
CA ASN A 83 8.94 23.43 -22.71
C ASN A 83 7.45 23.14 -22.51
N TYR A 84 7.05 22.51 -21.40
CA TYR A 84 5.66 22.07 -21.13
C TYR A 84 5.07 21.18 -22.24
N GLN A 85 5.90 20.44 -22.96
CA GLN A 85 5.49 19.54 -24.04
C GLN A 85 5.24 18.11 -23.56
N TRP A 86 4.53 17.98 -22.43
CA TRP A 86 4.19 16.68 -21.88
C TRP A 86 2.96 16.10 -22.58
N THR A 87 3.02 14.80 -22.80
CA THR A 87 1.89 14.04 -23.32
C THR A 87 1.34 13.12 -22.22
N ALA A 88 0.04 12.83 -22.30
CA ALA A 88 -0.61 11.90 -21.36
C ALA A 88 -0.06 10.45 -21.44
N GLY A 89 0.69 10.13 -22.49
CA GLY A 89 1.26 8.80 -22.73
C GLY A 89 2.68 8.61 -22.18
N GLU A 90 3.23 9.57 -21.45
CA GLU A 90 4.58 9.39 -20.88
C GLU A 90 4.57 8.42 -19.71
N ASN A 91 5.54 7.48 -19.71
CA ASN A 91 5.69 6.45 -18.66
C ASN A 91 5.80 7.05 -17.26
N ARG A 92 6.38 8.23 -17.10
CA ARG A 92 6.53 8.94 -15.82
C ARG A 92 5.20 9.14 -15.09
N TRP A 93 4.14 9.53 -15.81
CA TRP A 93 2.80 9.70 -15.24
C TRP A 93 2.22 8.37 -14.79
N SER A 94 2.42 7.32 -15.58
CA SER A 94 1.97 5.97 -15.26
C SER A 94 2.68 5.42 -14.04
N ASP A 95 3.99 5.59 -13.95
CA ASP A 95 4.80 5.10 -12.82
C ASP A 95 4.45 5.81 -11.52
N TRP A 96 4.24 7.13 -11.60
CA TRP A 96 3.83 7.91 -10.45
C TRP A 96 2.42 7.56 -9.98
N TRP A 97 1.47 7.41 -10.91
CA TRP A 97 0.13 6.93 -10.61
C TRP A 97 0.16 5.56 -9.95
N LEU A 98 0.89 4.61 -10.54
CA LEU A 98 1.02 3.26 -10.02
C LEU A 98 1.60 3.25 -8.60
N THR A 99 2.71 3.98 -8.38
CA THR A 99 3.35 4.07 -7.07
C THR A 99 2.42 4.70 -6.03
N THR A 100 1.68 5.75 -6.41
CA THR A 100 0.70 6.40 -5.53
C THR A 100 -0.38 5.43 -5.09
N TYR A 101 -0.96 4.66 -6.01
CA TYR A 101 -2.00 3.69 -5.67
C TYR A 101 -1.46 2.46 -4.93
N GLN A 102 -0.23 2.04 -5.21
CA GLN A 102 0.44 1.00 -4.40
C GLN A 102 0.61 1.46 -2.95
N ALA A 103 1.00 2.72 -2.73
CA ALA A 103 1.12 3.30 -1.40
C ALA A 103 -0.23 3.40 -0.68
N ILE A 104 -1.28 3.86 -1.37
CA ILE A 104 -2.65 3.91 -0.84
C ILE A 104 -3.14 2.51 -0.45
N CYS A 105 -2.93 1.51 -1.31
CA CYS A 105 -3.30 0.12 -1.02
C CYS A 105 -2.53 -0.43 0.18
N ALA A 106 -1.23 -0.14 0.29
CA ALA A 106 -0.44 -0.54 1.46
C ALA A 106 -0.97 0.09 2.75
N CYS A 107 -1.32 1.38 2.73
CA CYS A 107 -1.97 2.04 3.87
C CYS A 107 -3.33 1.40 4.20
N ASN A 108 -4.16 1.08 3.19
CA ASN A 108 -5.45 0.44 3.41
C ASN A 108 -5.30 -0.93 4.08
N VAL A 109 -4.39 -1.78 3.58
CA VAL A 109 -4.07 -3.08 4.20
C VAL A 109 -3.61 -2.89 5.64
N THR A 110 -2.69 -1.96 5.88
CA THR A 110 -2.17 -1.67 7.22
C THR A 110 -3.28 -1.22 8.17
N ILE A 111 -4.13 -0.28 7.76
CA ILE A 111 -5.25 0.23 8.56
C ILE A 111 -6.24 -0.89 8.88
N THR A 112 -6.64 -1.68 7.88
CA THR A 112 -7.60 -2.77 8.05
C THR A 112 -7.06 -3.84 9.00
N ARG A 113 -5.85 -4.33 8.74
CA ARG A 113 -5.25 -5.43 9.51
C ARG A 113 -4.87 -5.01 10.92
N LEU A 114 -4.29 -3.81 11.07
CA LEU A 114 -3.95 -3.24 12.37
C LEU A 114 -5.20 -2.99 13.23
N GLY A 115 -6.30 -2.53 12.61
CA GLY A 115 -7.58 -2.36 13.30
C GLY A 115 -8.11 -3.66 13.93
N MET A 116 -7.83 -4.81 13.29
CA MET A 116 -8.23 -6.14 13.78
C MET A 116 -7.20 -6.78 14.71
N SER A 117 -6.01 -6.20 14.87
CA SER A 117 -4.92 -6.77 15.67
C SER A 117 -5.24 -6.72 17.18
N ALA A 118 -4.58 -7.59 17.95
CA ALA A 118 -4.70 -7.67 19.40
C ALA A 118 -3.53 -7.03 20.17
N ILE A 119 -2.71 -6.21 19.47
CA ILE A 119 -1.61 -5.47 20.13
C ILE A 119 -2.15 -4.41 21.09
N ASP A 120 -1.26 -3.83 21.91
CA ASP A 120 -1.62 -2.78 22.86
C ASP A 120 -2.43 -1.65 22.20
N SER A 121 -3.44 -1.15 22.91
CA SER A 121 -4.39 -0.18 22.36
C SER A 121 -3.77 1.18 22.04
N ASP A 122 -2.84 1.64 22.88
CA ASP A 122 -2.24 2.97 22.74
C ASP A 122 -1.25 2.97 21.56
N VAL A 123 -0.44 1.89 21.45
CA VAL A 123 0.45 1.67 20.30
C VAL A 123 -0.37 1.56 19.00
N LYS A 124 -1.45 0.77 19.04
CA LYS A 124 -2.33 0.59 17.89
C LYS A 124 -2.96 1.91 17.42
N GLU A 125 -3.48 2.74 18.34
CA GLU A 125 -4.10 4.03 18.01
C GLU A 125 -3.10 4.94 17.30
N LYS A 126 -1.86 5.00 17.80
CA LYS A 126 -0.78 5.80 17.21
C LYS A 126 -0.40 5.31 15.81
N LEU A 127 -0.15 4.02 15.64
CA LEU A 127 0.21 3.44 14.35
C LEU A 127 -0.91 3.57 13.32
N LEU A 128 -2.19 3.45 13.75
CA LEU A 128 -3.35 3.72 12.89
C LEU A 128 -3.39 5.18 12.44
N ALA A 129 -3.10 6.12 13.34
CA ALA A 129 -3.07 7.54 13.02
C ALA A 129 -1.97 7.85 11.99
N GLU A 130 -0.78 7.27 12.14
CA GLU A 130 0.30 7.42 11.15
C GLU A 130 -0.08 6.85 9.77
N ALA A 131 -0.65 5.65 9.73
CA ALA A 131 -1.07 5.03 8.47
C ALA A 131 -2.18 5.84 7.77
N ARG A 132 -3.14 6.41 8.53
CA ARG A 132 -4.19 7.29 8.01
C ARG A 132 -3.63 8.59 7.48
N PHE A 133 -2.70 9.21 8.23
CA PHE A 133 -2.02 10.42 7.77
C PHE A 133 -1.29 10.18 6.44
N LEU A 134 -0.54 9.07 6.32
CA LEU A 134 0.15 8.72 5.09
C LEU A 134 -0.83 8.50 3.92
N ARG A 135 -1.96 7.83 4.16
CA ARG A 135 -3.01 7.66 3.16
C ARG A 135 -3.56 9.00 2.67
N ALA A 136 -3.87 9.90 3.61
CA ALA A 136 -4.32 11.26 3.30
C ALA A 136 -3.26 12.02 2.50
N PHE A 137 -2.00 11.89 2.86
CA PHE A 137 -0.87 12.51 2.17
C PHE A 137 -0.72 12.02 0.73
N TYR A 138 -0.85 10.71 0.48
CA TYR A 138 -0.83 10.17 -0.88
C TYR A 138 -2.04 10.65 -1.70
N TYR A 139 -3.22 10.72 -1.11
CA TYR A 139 -4.40 11.28 -1.77
C TYR A 139 -4.29 12.79 -2.02
N TYR A 140 -3.66 13.54 -1.13
CA TYR A 140 -3.38 14.96 -1.35
C TYR A 140 -2.54 15.17 -2.62
N HIS A 141 -1.52 14.34 -2.83
CA HIS A 141 -0.74 14.40 -4.06
C HIS A 141 -1.57 13.96 -5.27
N ALA A 142 -2.35 12.90 -5.15
CA ALA A 142 -3.24 12.48 -6.23
C ALA A 142 -4.22 13.59 -6.62
N LEU A 143 -4.82 14.26 -5.64
CA LEU A 143 -5.72 15.40 -5.86
C LEU A 143 -5.03 16.56 -6.57
N THR A 144 -3.81 16.89 -6.14
CA THR A 144 -3.04 18.03 -6.65
C THR A 144 -2.69 17.84 -8.14
N TYR A 145 -2.30 16.64 -8.55
CA TYR A 145 -1.80 16.39 -9.89
C TYR A 145 -2.86 15.87 -10.87
N TRP A 146 -3.82 15.08 -10.41
CA TRP A 146 -4.84 14.48 -11.28
C TRP A 146 -6.27 14.95 -11.02
N GLY A 147 -6.46 15.78 -9.99
CA GLY A 147 -7.79 16.23 -9.59
C GLY A 147 -8.59 15.13 -8.89
N GLY A 148 -9.86 14.95 -9.25
CA GLY A 148 -10.64 13.83 -8.74
C GLY A 148 -10.08 12.50 -9.24
N VAL A 149 -9.85 11.55 -8.34
CA VAL A 149 -9.33 10.20 -8.62
C VAL A 149 -10.20 9.15 -7.92
N PRO A 150 -10.10 7.86 -8.26
CA PRO A 150 -10.78 6.80 -7.52
C PRO A 150 -10.43 6.82 -6.03
N LEU A 151 -11.42 6.88 -5.16
CA LEU A 151 -11.26 6.88 -3.71
C LEU A 151 -11.46 5.47 -3.17
N LEU A 152 -10.34 4.81 -2.80
CA LEU A 152 -10.28 3.47 -2.23
C LEU A 152 -9.97 3.60 -0.74
N LYS A 153 -10.91 3.23 0.12
CA LYS A 153 -10.80 3.41 1.58
C LYS A 153 -10.44 2.12 2.32
N ASP A 154 -10.68 0.99 1.69
CA ASP A 154 -10.58 -0.33 2.30
C ASP A 154 -9.52 -1.21 1.62
N GLU A 155 -9.12 -2.29 2.29
CA GLU A 155 -8.30 -3.33 1.71
C GLU A 155 -9.04 -3.98 0.53
N ILE A 156 -8.36 -4.12 -0.60
CA ILE A 156 -8.91 -4.72 -1.81
C ILE A 156 -8.54 -6.19 -1.82
N SER A 157 -9.55 -7.06 -1.80
CA SER A 157 -9.37 -8.51 -1.79
C SER A 157 -9.40 -9.12 -3.20
N SER A 158 -10.02 -8.44 -4.17
CA SER A 158 -10.12 -8.92 -5.54
C SER A 158 -10.14 -7.79 -6.56
N LEU A 159 -9.73 -8.09 -7.80
CA LEU A 159 -9.78 -7.13 -8.90
C LEU A 159 -11.22 -6.73 -9.27
N ASP A 160 -12.21 -7.55 -8.96
CA ASP A 160 -13.61 -7.23 -9.24
C ASP A 160 -14.13 -6.06 -8.40
N GLU A 161 -13.59 -5.85 -7.20
CA GLU A 161 -13.95 -4.74 -6.32
C GLU A 161 -13.58 -3.38 -6.92
N VAL A 162 -12.51 -3.32 -7.70
CA VAL A 162 -12.01 -2.07 -8.30
C VAL A 162 -12.42 -1.86 -9.75
N LYS A 163 -12.95 -2.89 -10.40
CA LYS A 163 -13.28 -2.86 -11.83
C LYS A 163 -14.25 -1.74 -12.24
N TYR A 164 -15.12 -1.33 -11.34
CA TYR A 164 -16.15 -0.32 -11.59
C TYR A 164 -16.03 0.93 -10.72
N VAL A 165 -14.92 1.08 -9.99
CA VAL A 165 -14.70 2.27 -9.16
C VAL A 165 -14.53 3.48 -10.08
N LYS A 166 -15.37 4.48 -9.87
CA LYS A 166 -15.35 5.74 -10.62
C LYS A 166 -14.44 6.77 -9.94
N ARG A 167 -14.06 7.79 -10.67
CA ARG A 167 -13.38 8.95 -10.10
C ARG A 167 -14.31 9.68 -9.15
N SER A 168 -13.82 10.00 -7.96
CA SER A 168 -14.49 10.89 -7.01
C SER A 168 -14.42 12.34 -7.49
N SER A 169 -15.30 13.18 -7.00
CA SER A 169 -15.19 14.62 -7.18
C SER A 169 -13.98 15.17 -6.41
N ARG A 170 -13.45 16.31 -6.84
CA ARG A 170 -12.38 16.99 -6.10
C ARG A 170 -12.79 17.33 -4.68
N LYS A 171 -14.05 17.74 -4.48
CA LYS A 171 -14.58 18.08 -3.16
C LYS A 171 -14.62 16.86 -2.24
N GLU A 172 -15.18 15.76 -2.70
CA GLU A 172 -15.25 14.51 -1.94
C GLU A 172 -13.87 14.03 -1.51
N LEU A 173 -12.89 14.10 -2.41
CA LEU A 173 -11.53 13.71 -2.11
C LEU A 173 -10.85 14.67 -1.12
N ALA A 174 -11.08 15.99 -1.26
CA ALA A 174 -10.56 16.98 -0.33
C ALA A 174 -11.16 16.83 1.06
N ASP A 175 -12.47 16.61 1.16
CA ASP A 175 -13.16 16.38 2.44
C ASP A 175 -12.59 15.14 3.15
N PHE A 176 -12.37 14.06 2.42
CA PHE A 176 -11.73 12.83 2.95
C PHE A 176 -10.30 13.09 3.45
N ILE A 177 -9.48 13.82 2.69
CA ILE A 177 -8.11 14.15 3.07
C ILE A 177 -8.08 14.98 4.36
N ILE A 178 -8.96 15.99 4.46
CA ILE A 178 -9.04 16.87 5.63
C ILE A 178 -9.48 16.08 6.87
N GLU A 179 -10.47 15.21 6.73
CA GLU A 179 -10.97 14.36 7.81
C GLU A 179 -9.87 13.42 8.31
N GLU A 180 -9.26 12.64 7.43
CA GLU A 180 -8.23 11.66 7.78
C GLU A 180 -6.99 12.31 8.42
N ALA A 181 -6.47 13.39 7.81
CA ALA A 181 -5.32 14.10 8.33
C ALA A 181 -5.63 14.82 9.65
N GLY A 182 -6.82 15.42 9.76
CA GLY A 182 -7.24 16.10 10.97
C GLY A 182 -7.45 15.16 12.16
N ASP A 183 -7.98 13.97 11.93
CA ASP A 183 -8.15 12.96 12.98
C ASP A 183 -6.80 12.36 13.40
N ALA A 184 -5.92 12.10 12.44
CA ALA A 184 -4.56 11.64 12.73
C ALA A 184 -3.77 12.67 13.57
N ALA A 185 -3.85 13.96 13.23
CA ALA A 185 -3.16 15.02 13.96
C ALA A 185 -3.58 15.08 15.44
N LYS A 186 -4.86 14.89 15.76
CA LYS A 186 -5.36 14.90 17.15
C LYS A 186 -4.70 13.82 18.03
N ILE A 187 -4.27 12.73 17.41
CA ILE A 187 -3.64 11.60 18.10
C ILE A 187 -2.13 11.83 18.16
N LEU A 188 -1.51 12.18 17.02
CA LEU A 188 -0.06 12.34 16.87
C LEU A 188 0.48 13.54 17.64
N ASP A 189 -0.26 14.66 17.72
CA ASP A 189 0.12 15.84 18.50
C ASP A 189 0.26 15.58 20.01
N LYS A 190 -0.31 14.49 20.50
CA LYS A 190 -0.18 14.07 21.91
C LYS A 190 1.11 13.30 22.19
N ASP A 191 1.85 12.92 21.15
CA ASP A 191 3.10 12.18 21.32
C ASP A 191 4.25 13.14 21.64
N PRO A 192 4.83 13.07 22.86
CA PRO A 192 5.96 13.94 23.26
C PRO A 192 7.20 13.74 22.40
N ALA A 193 7.33 12.62 21.66
CA ALA A 193 8.44 12.38 20.75
C ALA A 193 8.36 13.21 19.46
N VAL A 194 7.18 13.73 19.11
CA VAL A 194 6.96 14.56 17.90
C VAL A 194 7.03 16.05 18.22
N ALA A 195 6.94 16.42 19.49
CA ALA A 195 6.92 17.83 19.97
C ALA A 195 8.32 18.48 20.12
N THR A 196 9.39 17.77 19.77
CA THR A 196 10.79 18.24 19.80
C THR A 196 11.39 18.30 18.40
#